data_8a47e76c403b857a62013fab13adefc0
#
_entry.id   8a47e76c403b857a62013fab13adefc0
#
_cell.length_a   1.000
_cell.length_b   1.000
_cell.length_c   1.000
_cell.angle_alpha   90.00
_cell.angle_beta   90.00
_cell.angle_gamma   90.00
#
_symmetry.space_group_name_H-M   'P 1'
#
loop_
_entity.id
_entity.type
_entity.pdbx_description
1 polymer ?
#
loop_
_entity_poly.entity_id
_entity_poly.type
_entity_poly.pdbx_seq_one_letter_code
_entity_poly.pdbx_strand_id
1 'polypeptide(L)'
;MSDRNDVSDYVIPPPPRACARVVGGGLFPVRRIFCVGQNYADHAREMGGDPTRNPPFFFTKPADAVVSNGADIPYPSLTQNLHHEIELVVALARGAANIAPSAAEALIFGYAAGIDLTRRDLQAEARKAGRPWDMAKGFDVSAPVGPIRPASETGRINKGRISLTLNGALRQDGDLSDMIWSISEIIAILSTYVT
;
A
#
# COMPACT_ATOMS: atom_id res chain seq x y z
N MET A 1 -4.41 -10.22 -28.28
CA MET A 1 -3.12 -10.91 -28.51
C MET A 1 -2.64 -11.40 -27.16
N SER A 2 -2.60 -12.72 -27.00
CA SER A 2 -2.18 -13.35 -25.74
C SER A 2 -0.68 -13.59 -25.81
N ASP A 3 0.13 -12.61 -25.41
CA ASP A 3 1.54 -12.85 -25.09
C ASP A 3 1.60 -13.63 -23.77
N ARG A 4 1.24 -14.90 -23.82
CA ARG A 4 1.70 -15.86 -22.82
C ARG A 4 3.10 -16.26 -23.26
N ASN A 5 4.11 -15.53 -22.81
CA ASN A 5 5.47 -16.03 -22.90
C ASN A 5 5.47 -17.39 -22.21
N ASP A 6 5.81 -18.44 -22.92
CA ASP A 6 6.02 -19.77 -22.35
C ASP A 6 7.17 -19.65 -21.35
N VAL A 7 7.12 -20.42 -20.25
CA VAL A 7 8.21 -20.42 -19.25
C VAL A 7 9.54 -20.80 -19.90
N SER A 8 9.51 -21.54 -21.02
CA SER A 8 10.68 -21.91 -21.83
C SER A 8 11.36 -20.73 -22.53
N ASP A 9 10.71 -19.57 -22.68
CA ASP A 9 11.27 -18.40 -23.37
C ASP A 9 12.23 -17.59 -22.51
N TYR A 10 12.30 -17.86 -21.19
CA TYR A 10 13.17 -17.15 -20.28
C TYR A 10 14.56 -17.80 -20.19
N VAL A 11 15.61 -16.96 -20.21
CA VAL A 11 17.00 -17.42 -20.06
C VAL A 11 17.34 -17.89 -18.64
N ILE A 12 16.55 -17.46 -17.66
CA ILE A 12 16.54 -17.94 -16.27
C ILE A 12 15.07 -18.09 -15.83
N PRO A 13 14.76 -18.96 -14.86
CA PRO A 13 13.39 -19.07 -14.37
C PRO A 13 12.84 -17.71 -13.92
N PRO A 14 11.64 -17.30 -14.35
CA PRO A 14 11.03 -16.07 -13.87
C PRO A 14 10.72 -16.16 -12.38
N PRO A 15 10.81 -15.04 -11.62
CA PRO A 15 10.42 -15.04 -10.23
C PRO A 15 8.93 -15.39 -10.09
N PRO A 16 8.52 -16.00 -8.96
CA PRO A 16 7.12 -16.26 -8.71
C PRO A 16 6.31 -14.96 -8.72
N ARG A 17 5.08 -15.01 -9.23
CA ARG A 17 4.19 -13.86 -9.23
C ARG A 17 3.84 -13.46 -7.80
N ALA A 18 4.06 -12.20 -7.45
CA ALA A 18 3.60 -11.64 -6.18
C ALA A 18 2.07 -11.70 -6.09
N CYS A 19 1.55 -12.19 -4.98
CA CYS A 19 0.12 -12.37 -4.78
C CYS A 19 -0.29 -12.05 -3.34
N ALA A 20 -1.50 -11.55 -3.16
CA ALA A 20 -2.16 -11.43 -1.87
C ALA A 20 -3.30 -12.47 -1.76
N ARG A 21 -3.56 -12.99 -0.56
CA ARG A 21 -4.67 -13.92 -0.31
C ARG A 21 -6.00 -13.18 -0.39
N VAL A 22 -7.05 -13.89 -0.80
CA VAL A 22 -8.42 -13.38 -0.82
C VAL A 22 -9.27 -14.16 0.19
N VAL A 23 -10.11 -13.47 0.95
CA VAL A 23 -11.10 -14.11 1.83
C VAL A 23 -12.04 -14.96 0.98
N GLY A 24 -12.35 -16.16 1.43
CA GLY A 24 -13.12 -17.12 0.66
C GLY A 24 -12.31 -17.96 -0.33
N GLY A 25 -11.01 -17.65 -0.50
CA GLY A 25 -10.07 -18.41 -1.33
C GLY A 25 -9.60 -17.67 -2.57
N GLY A 26 -8.53 -18.19 -3.17
CA GLY A 26 -7.88 -17.60 -4.34
C GLY A 26 -6.77 -16.61 -4.01
N LEU A 27 -6.10 -16.17 -5.07
CA LEU A 27 -4.95 -15.27 -5.02
C LEU A 27 -5.21 -14.05 -5.90
N PHE A 28 -5.00 -12.87 -5.34
CA PHE A 28 -5.00 -11.61 -6.08
C PHE A 28 -3.59 -11.32 -6.60
N PRO A 29 -3.37 -11.24 -7.93
CA PRO A 29 -2.05 -10.98 -8.48
C PRO A 29 -1.67 -9.51 -8.27
N VAL A 30 -0.53 -9.28 -7.61
CA VAL A 30 -0.02 -7.93 -7.37
C VAL A 30 0.90 -7.53 -8.52
N ARG A 31 0.56 -6.44 -9.22
CA ARG A 31 1.39 -5.87 -10.28
C ARG A 31 2.24 -4.72 -9.77
N ARG A 32 1.65 -3.79 -9.04
CA ARG A 32 2.29 -2.58 -8.51
C ARG A 32 1.65 -2.22 -7.17
N ILE A 33 2.43 -1.57 -6.32
CA ILE A 33 1.97 -1.00 -5.06
C ILE A 33 2.27 0.49 -5.09
N PHE A 34 1.22 1.30 -4.97
CA PHE A 34 1.34 2.73 -4.75
C PHE A 34 0.93 3.04 -3.32
N CYS A 35 1.77 3.76 -2.62
CA CYS A 35 1.51 4.24 -1.28
C CYS A 35 1.24 5.73 -1.33
N VAL A 36 0.34 6.20 -0.47
CA VAL A 36 -0.04 7.61 -0.39
C VAL A 36 0.59 8.21 0.86
N GLY A 37 1.46 9.19 0.68
CA GLY A 37 2.11 9.83 1.83
C GLY A 37 1.18 10.83 2.52
N GLN A 38 1.18 10.81 3.87
CA GLN A 38 0.56 11.83 4.73
C GLN A 38 -0.93 12.07 4.46
N ASN A 39 -1.71 11.01 4.22
CA ASN A 39 -3.15 11.14 3.93
C ASN A 39 -4.04 11.22 5.18
N TYR A 40 -3.50 11.12 6.39
CA TYR A 40 -4.23 11.31 7.63
C TYR A 40 -3.80 12.61 8.31
N ALA A 41 -4.77 13.43 8.73
CA ALA A 41 -4.52 14.78 9.24
C ALA A 41 -3.59 14.78 10.48
N ASP A 42 -3.76 13.85 11.40
CA ASP A 42 -2.95 13.76 12.60
C ASP A 42 -1.53 13.30 12.27
N HIS A 43 -1.37 12.30 11.40
CA HIS A 43 -0.07 11.87 10.93
C HIS A 43 0.68 12.97 10.15
N ALA A 44 -0.05 13.77 9.37
CA ALA A 44 0.54 14.93 8.69
C ALA A 44 1.11 15.94 9.70
N ARG A 45 0.39 16.22 10.80
CA ARG A 45 0.86 17.11 11.88
C ARG A 45 2.08 16.54 12.62
N GLU A 46 2.07 15.25 12.98
CA GLU A 46 3.20 14.57 13.64
C GLU A 46 4.48 14.64 12.81
N MET A 47 4.36 14.57 11.49
CA MET A 47 5.48 14.68 10.55
C MET A 47 5.85 16.15 10.25
N GLY A 48 5.24 17.14 10.93
CA GLY A 48 5.48 18.56 10.73
C GLY A 48 4.94 19.10 9.40
N GLY A 49 3.97 18.40 8.82
CA GLY A 49 3.21 18.83 7.65
C GLY A 49 1.99 19.67 8.04
N ASP A 50 1.52 20.50 7.11
CA ASP A 50 0.25 21.20 7.22
C ASP A 50 -0.86 20.23 6.79
N PRO A 51 -1.92 19.97 7.60
CA PRO A 51 -3.06 19.17 7.21
C PRO A 51 -3.94 19.83 6.13
N THR A 52 -3.54 21.01 5.63
CA THR A 52 -4.16 21.58 4.45
C THR A 52 -4.10 20.60 3.29
N ARG A 53 -5.11 20.63 2.45
CA ARG A 53 -5.31 19.68 1.35
C ARG A 53 -4.30 19.89 0.20
N ASN A 54 -3.02 19.78 0.52
CA ASN A 54 -1.96 19.74 -0.48
C ASN A 54 -2.16 18.52 -1.40
N PRO A 55 -1.76 18.61 -2.68
CA PRO A 55 -1.83 17.45 -3.56
C PRO A 55 -1.18 16.21 -2.92
N PRO A 56 -1.82 15.04 -3.00
CA PRO A 56 -1.24 13.82 -2.45
C PRO A 56 0.04 13.49 -3.19
N PHE A 57 1.05 13.03 -2.48
CA PHE A 57 2.23 12.49 -3.13
C PHE A 57 2.27 10.97 -3.00
N PHE A 58 2.85 10.33 -4.01
CA PHE A 58 2.92 8.89 -4.11
C PHE A 58 4.36 8.41 -4.05
N PHE A 59 4.55 7.28 -3.41
CA PHE A 59 5.76 6.49 -3.51
C PHE A 59 5.36 5.03 -3.77
N THR A 60 6.33 4.17 -4.09
CA THR A 60 6.04 2.79 -4.44
C THR A 60 6.76 1.82 -3.53
N LYS A 61 6.15 0.63 -3.39
CA LYS A 61 6.86 -0.58 -2.95
C LYS A 61 6.90 -1.55 -4.11
N PRO A 62 7.96 -2.36 -4.26
CA PRO A 62 7.98 -3.41 -5.26
C PRO A 62 6.88 -4.43 -5.00
N ALA A 63 6.33 -5.02 -6.06
CA ALA A 63 5.22 -5.97 -5.92
C ALA A 63 5.60 -7.20 -5.09
N ASP A 64 6.85 -7.65 -5.21
CA ASP A 64 7.43 -8.80 -4.51
C ASP A 64 7.78 -8.51 -3.03
N ALA A 65 7.64 -7.26 -2.58
CA ALA A 65 7.69 -6.93 -1.15
C ALA A 65 6.46 -7.43 -0.37
N VAL A 66 5.39 -7.90 -1.06
CA VAL A 66 4.17 -8.38 -0.41
C VAL A 66 4.41 -9.66 0.37
N VAL A 67 3.97 -9.68 1.63
CA VAL A 67 3.84 -10.87 2.48
C VAL A 67 2.38 -11.03 2.85
N SER A 68 1.75 -12.12 2.40
CA SER A 68 0.31 -12.33 2.60
C SER A 68 -0.06 -13.67 3.26
N ASN A 69 0.89 -14.33 3.87
CA ASN A 69 0.72 -15.68 4.45
C ASN A 69 0.94 -15.74 5.96
N GLY A 70 1.19 -14.58 6.60
CA GLY A 70 1.54 -14.52 8.02
C GLY A 70 2.92 -15.07 8.34
N ALA A 71 3.83 -15.12 7.35
CA ALA A 71 5.20 -15.52 7.58
C ALA A 71 5.94 -14.50 8.46
N ASP A 72 6.94 -14.99 9.19
CA ASP A 72 7.84 -14.15 9.94
C ASP A 72 8.61 -13.20 9.02
N ILE A 73 8.75 -11.96 9.47
CA ILE A 73 9.49 -10.93 8.76
C ILE A 73 10.82 -10.73 9.48
N PRO A 74 11.96 -11.04 8.82
CA PRO A 74 13.25 -10.80 9.43
C PRO A 74 13.44 -9.29 9.65
N TYR A 75 14.04 -8.93 10.78
CA TYR A 75 14.39 -7.53 11.02
C TYR A 75 15.37 -7.07 9.93
N PRO A 76 15.05 -6.02 9.16
CA PRO A 76 15.85 -5.63 8.02
C PRO A 76 17.22 -5.09 8.45
N SER A 77 18.24 -5.34 7.63
CA SER A 77 19.57 -4.75 7.82
C SER A 77 19.55 -3.23 7.64
N LEU A 78 20.62 -2.57 8.06
CA LEU A 78 20.87 -1.13 7.85
C LEU A 78 19.84 -0.20 8.52
N THR A 79 19.08 -0.68 9.49
CA THR A 79 18.20 0.17 10.29
C THR A 79 18.26 -0.23 11.76
N GLN A 80 18.16 0.78 12.64
CA GLN A 80 17.97 0.62 14.08
C GLN A 80 16.58 1.14 14.49
N ASN A 81 15.77 1.59 13.52
CA ASN A 81 14.48 2.21 13.78
C ASN A 81 13.45 1.76 12.74
N LEU A 82 13.03 0.49 12.85
CA LEU A 82 11.97 -0.06 12.02
C LEU A 82 10.61 0.36 12.58
N HIS A 83 9.84 1.10 11.77
CA HIS A 83 8.46 1.45 12.08
C HIS A 83 7.47 0.54 11.35
N HIS A 84 6.32 0.38 11.98
CA HIS A 84 5.10 -0.23 11.42
C HIS A 84 4.07 0.89 11.22
N GLU A 85 3.51 0.99 10.03
CA GLU A 85 2.43 1.92 9.71
C GLU A 85 1.23 1.09 9.25
N ILE A 86 0.14 1.08 10.06
CA ILE A 86 -1.09 0.38 9.67
C ILE A 86 -1.80 1.17 8.58
N GLU A 87 -2.18 0.49 7.51
CA GLU A 87 -2.73 1.11 6.32
C GLU A 87 -3.96 0.36 5.80
N LEU A 88 -4.89 1.10 5.19
CA LEU A 88 -5.93 0.52 4.36
C LEU A 88 -5.36 0.19 2.98
N VAL A 89 -5.37 -1.08 2.63
CA VAL A 89 -5.03 -1.55 1.29
C VAL A 89 -6.29 -1.59 0.42
N VAL A 90 -6.22 -0.96 -0.74
CA VAL A 90 -7.28 -0.98 -1.75
C VAL A 90 -6.77 -1.74 -2.98
N ALA A 91 -7.36 -2.89 -3.26
CA ALA A 91 -7.03 -3.72 -4.41
C ALA A 91 -7.88 -3.33 -5.62
N LEU A 92 -7.25 -3.04 -6.76
CA LEU A 92 -7.94 -2.65 -8.00
C LEU A 92 -8.00 -3.84 -8.96
N ALA A 93 -9.20 -4.15 -9.47
CA ALA A 93 -9.44 -5.26 -10.41
C ALA A 93 -8.88 -4.98 -11.80
N ARG A 94 -8.75 -3.71 -12.18
CA ARG A 94 -8.32 -3.28 -13.52
C ARG A 94 -7.68 -1.90 -13.47
N GLY A 95 -6.87 -1.58 -14.47
CA GLY A 95 -6.32 -0.25 -14.67
C GLY A 95 -7.35 0.71 -15.29
N ALA A 96 -7.04 2.00 -15.17
CA ALA A 96 -7.77 3.08 -15.84
C ALA A 96 -6.83 4.29 -15.98
N ALA A 97 -7.11 5.19 -16.91
CA ALA A 97 -6.35 6.41 -17.12
C ALA A 97 -7.28 7.63 -17.15
N ASN A 98 -6.88 8.71 -16.49
CA ASN A 98 -7.56 10.02 -16.51
C ASN A 98 -9.06 9.93 -16.14
N ILE A 99 -9.41 9.17 -15.10
CA ILE A 99 -10.79 8.99 -14.69
C ILE A 99 -11.25 10.06 -13.70
N ALA A 100 -12.56 10.33 -13.69
CA ALA A 100 -13.17 11.12 -12.62
C ALA A 100 -13.30 10.31 -11.31
N PRO A 101 -13.30 10.95 -10.12
CA PRO A 101 -13.49 10.24 -8.84
C PRO A 101 -14.74 9.36 -8.79
N SER A 102 -15.83 9.77 -9.44
CA SER A 102 -17.07 8.98 -9.52
C SER A 102 -16.94 7.64 -10.23
N ALA A 103 -15.91 7.46 -11.08
CA ALA A 103 -15.64 6.22 -11.78
C ALA A 103 -14.71 5.26 -11.01
N ALA A 104 -14.08 5.73 -9.94
CA ALA A 104 -13.03 4.99 -9.23
C ALA A 104 -13.57 3.74 -8.51
N GLU A 105 -14.76 3.79 -7.94
CA GLU A 105 -15.35 2.66 -7.20
C GLU A 105 -15.51 1.41 -8.06
N ALA A 106 -15.84 1.57 -9.32
CA ALA A 106 -16.00 0.46 -10.26
C ALA A 106 -14.69 -0.31 -10.57
N LEU A 107 -13.56 0.23 -10.12
CA LEU A 107 -12.24 -0.40 -10.26
C LEU A 107 -11.86 -1.23 -9.03
N ILE A 108 -12.51 -1.01 -7.89
CA ILE A 108 -12.11 -1.63 -6.62
C ILE A 108 -12.55 -3.10 -6.61
N PHE A 109 -11.59 -3.99 -6.43
CA PHE A 109 -11.83 -5.40 -6.18
C PHE A 109 -12.17 -5.67 -4.71
N GLY A 110 -11.46 -5.03 -3.78
CA GLY A 110 -11.64 -5.26 -2.36
C GLY A 110 -10.64 -4.51 -1.50
N TYR A 111 -10.67 -4.81 -0.21
CA TYR A 111 -9.92 -4.11 0.82
C TYR A 111 -9.20 -5.09 1.75
N ALA A 112 -8.07 -4.65 2.31
CA ALA A 112 -7.36 -5.36 3.36
C ALA A 112 -6.73 -4.37 4.34
N ALA A 113 -6.33 -4.85 5.51
CA ALA A 113 -5.35 -4.16 6.33
C ALA A 113 -3.95 -4.53 5.83
N GLY A 114 -3.04 -3.58 5.81
CA GLY A 114 -1.64 -3.79 5.49
C GLY A 114 -0.73 -3.03 6.43
N ILE A 115 0.56 -3.32 6.34
CA ILE A 115 1.58 -2.60 7.11
C ILE A 115 2.61 -2.05 6.14
N ASP A 116 2.80 -0.74 6.16
CA ASP A 116 3.91 -0.09 5.46
C ASP A 116 5.14 -0.09 6.38
N LEU A 117 5.92 -1.18 6.32
CA LEU A 117 7.17 -1.25 7.08
C LEU A 117 8.16 -0.21 6.56
N THR A 118 8.73 0.54 7.49
CA THR A 118 9.55 1.70 7.18
C THR A 118 10.85 1.68 7.99
N ARG A 119 12.00 1.74 7.31
CA ARG A 119 13.28 2.07 7.92
C ARG A 119 13.31 3.57 8.19
N ARG A 120 12.83 3.98 9.38
CA ARG A 120 12.55 5.39 9.68
C ARG A 120 13.79 6.27 9.68
N ASP A 121 14.90 5.76 10.14
CA ASP A 121 16.20 6.41 10.09
C ASP A 121 16.62 6.74 8.66
N LEU A 122 16.56 5.76 7.74
CA LEU A 122 16.88 5.97 6.32
C LEU A 122 15.89 6.92 5.64
N GLN A 123 14.61 6.86 6.01
CA GLN A 123 13.62 7.82 5.48
C GLN A 123 13.94 9.25 5.92
N ALA A 124 14.31 9.45 7.18
CA ALA A 124 14.67 10.77 7.71
C ALA A 124 15.91 11.33 7.00
N GLU A 125 16.93 10.51 6.79
CA GLU A 125 18.14 10.88 6.04
C GLU A 125 17.82 11.24 4.57
N ALA A 126 17.02 10.40 3.90
CA ALA A 126 16.62 10.65 2.52
C ALA A 126 15.82 11.96 2.40
N ARG A 127 14.87 12.20 3.31
CA ARG A 127 14.09 13.44 3.37
C ARG A 127 14.98 14.66 3.54
N LYS A 128 15.92 14.61 4.50
CA LYS A 128 16.88 15.71 4.75
C LYS A 128 17.76 16.02 3.54
N ALA A 129 18.12 14.98 2.79
CA ALA A 129 18.98 15.09 1.61
C ALA A 129 18.21 15.32 0.30
N GLY A 130 16.88 15.42 0.32
CA GLY A 130 16.07 15.52 -0.88
C GLY A 130 16.17 14.31 -1.81
N ARG A 131 16.39 13.11 -1.24
CA ARG A 131 16.54 11.84 -1.97
C ARG A 131 15.25 11.02 -1.97
N PRO A 132 15.04 10.12 -2.94
CA PRO A 132 13.94 9.15 -2.95
C PRO A 132 13.93 8.28 -1.69
N TRP A 133 12.74 7.78 -1.33
CA TRP A 133 12.52 6.92 -0.15
C TRP A 133 12.65 5.42 -0.42
N ASP A 134 13.08 5.02 -1.62
CA ASP A 134 13.07 3.63 -2.07
C ASP A 134 13.78 2.69 -1.08
N MET A 135 14.98 3.06 -0.61
CA MET A 135 15.73 2.23 0.33
C MET A 135 15.09 2.17 1.74
N ALA A 136 14.27 3.15 2.08
CA ALA A 136 13.54 3.20 3.34
C ALA A 136 12.20 2.49 3.31
N LYS A 137 11.53 2.46 2.14
CA LYS A 137 10.16 1.98 1.95
C LYS A 137 10.03 0.73 1.08
N GLY A 138 10.93 0.56 0.09
CA GLY A 138 10.83 -0.49 -0.94
C GLY A 138 11.78 -1.66 -0.72
N PHE A 139 12.03 -2.09 0.51
CA PHE A 139 12.88 -3.24 0.81
C PHE A 139 12.08 -4.55 0.83
N ASP A 140 12.79 -5.68 0.79
CA ASP A 140 12.21 -7.02 0.79
C ASP A 140 11.26 -7.22 1.97
N VAL A 141 10.14 -7.87 1.74
CA VAL A 141 9.08 -8.20 2.71
C VAL A 141 8.53 -6.98 3.47
N SER A 142 8.64 -5.79 2.89
CA SER A 142 8.23 -4.52 3.53
C SER A 142 6.73 -4.22 3.44
N ALA A 143 5.96 -5.08 2.78
CA ALA A 143 4.51 -4.90 2.59
C ALA A 143 3.69 -6.12 3.07
N PRO A 144 3.59 -6.35 4.39
CA PRO A 144 2.64 -7.32 4.92
C PRO A 144 1.21 -6.91 4.61
N VAL A 145 0.43 -7.82 4.02
CA VAL A 145 -0.96 -7.57 3.63
C VAL A 145 -1.84 -8.70 4.14
N GLY A 146 -2.88 -8.37 4.89
CA GLY A 146 -3.92 -9.30 5.29
C GLY A 146 -4.74 -9.81 4.09
N PRO A 147 -5.61 -10.83 4.30
CA PRO A 147 -6.46 -11.30 3.24
C PRO A 147 -7.39 -10.20 2.71
N ILE A 148 -7.43 -10.03 1.39
CA ILE A 148 -8.31 -9.08 0.74
C ILE A 148 -9.75 -9.55 0.85
N ARG A 149 -10.63 -8.74 1.41
CA ARG A 149 -12.07 -8.97 1.41
C ARG A 149 -12.69 -8.29 0.19
N PRO A 150 -13.43 -9.04 -0.66
CA PRO A 150 -14.07 -8.47 -1.85
C PRO A 150 -15.02 -7.33 -1.51
N ALA A 151 -15.02 -6.28 -2.34
CA ALA A 151 -15.93 -5.14 -2.17
C ALA A 151 -17.41 -5.53 -2.35
N SER A 152 -17.70 -6.62 -3.04
CA SER A 152 -19.04 -7.22 -3.12
C SER A 152 -19.58 -7.68 -1.77
N GLU A 153 -18.70 -7.98 -0.80
CA GLU A 153 -19.08 -8.39 0.56
C GLU A 153 -19.09 -7.21 1.54
N THR A 154 -18.18 -6.25 1.39
CA THR A 154 -18.02 -5.14 2.34
C THR A 154 -18.82 -3.91 1.98
N GLY A 155 -19.17 -3.77 0.70
CA GLY A 155 -19.58 -2.49 0.16
C GLY A 155 -18.44 -1.48 0.15
N ARG A 156 -18.77 -0.20 0.05
CA ARG A 156 -17.82 0.92 0.09
C ARG A 156 -17.29 1.13 1.51
N ILE A 157 -15.98 1.15 1.65
CA ILE A 157 -15.31 1.47 2.93
C ILE A 157 -14.81 2.92 2.86
N ASN A 158 -15.35 3.80 3.72
CA ASN A 158 -14.94 5.20 3.84
C ASN A 158 -14.90 5.69 5.29
N LYS A 159 -15.17 4.80 6.24
CA LYS A 159 -15.12 5.05 7.69
C LYS A 159 -14.89 3.73 8.42
N GLY A 160 -14.47 3.82 9.66
CA GLY A 160 -14.23 2.69 10.53
C GLY A 160 -12.85 2.73 11.15
N ARG A 161 -12.74 2.15 12.32
CA ARG A 161 -11.48 2.13 13.06
C ARG A 161 -10.42 1.32 12.32
N ILE A 162 -9.22 1.88 12.23
CA ILE A 162 -8.00 1.21 11.80
C ILE A 162 -6.99 1.29 12.94
N SER A 163 -6.49 0.14 13.41
CA SER A 163 -5.61 0.13 14.58
C SER A 163 -4.56 -0.97 14.51
N LEU A 164 -3.45 -0.77 15.20
CA LEU A 164 -2.35 -1.72 15.32
C LEU A 164 -1.97 -1.92 16.78
N THR A 165 -1.88 -3.18 17.18
CA THR A 165 -1.41 -3.60 18.50
C THR A 165 -0.12 -4.38 18.34
N LEU A 166 0.90 -4.05 19.11
CA LEU A 166 2.18 -4.73 19.15
C LEU A 166 2.43 -5.26 20.57
N ASN A 167 2.58 -6.57 20.72
CA ASN A 167 2.80 -7.23 22.02
C ASN A 167 1.76 -6.84 23.07
N GLY A 168 0.49 -6.78 22.66
CA GLY A 168 -0.63 -6.43 23.55
C GLY A 168 -0.82 -4.93 23.80
N ALA A 169 0.12 -4.07 23.39
CA ALA A 169 0.01 -2.62 23.54
C ALA A 169 -0.51 -1.98 22.25
N LEU A 170 -1.53 -1.13 22.34
CA LEU A 170 -2.02 -0.32 21.24
C LEU A 170 -0.94 0.67 20.80
N ARG A 171 -0.58 0.66 19.52
CA ARG A 171 0.48 1.50 18.93
C ARG A 171 -0.05 2.53 17.95
N GLN A 172 -1.07 2.16 17.19
CA GLN A 172 -1.73 3.07 16.27
C GLN A 172 -3.24 2.89 16.39
N ASP A 173 -3.96 3.99 16.33
CA ASP A 173 -5.42 4.04 16.41
C ASP A 173 -5.92 5.24 15.61
N GLY A 174 -6.81 5.02 14.68
CA GLY A 174 -7.36 6.04 13.82
C GLY A 174 -8.69 5.60 13.19
N ASP A 175 -9.31 6.50 12.48
CA ASP A 175 -10.53 6.21 11.70
C ASP A 175 -10.31 6.53 10.23
N LEU A 176 -10.86 5.73 9.35
CA LEU A 176 -10.75 5.91 7.90
C LEU A 176 -11.45 7.19 7.42
N SER A 177 -12.36 7.75 8.21
CA SER A 177 -13.00 9.06 7.94
C SER A 177 -12.04 10.25 8.09
N ASP A 178 -10.87 10.05 8.73
CA ASP A 178 -9.86 11.09 8.93
C ASP A 178 -8.93 11.26 7.72
N MET A 179 -9.15 10.49 6.65
CA MET A 179 -8.40 10.65 5.41
C MET A 179 -8.65 12.03 4.79
N ILE A 180 -7.56 12.75 4.46
CA ILE A 180 -7.57 14.05 3.78
C ILE A 180 -8.14 13.91 2.36
N TRP A 181 -7.65 12.92 1.63
CA TRP A 181 -8.11 12.53 0.30
C TRP A 181 -8.85 11.21 0.38
N SER A 182 -10.07 11.17 -0.11
CA SER A 182 -10.85 9.94 -0.19
C SER A 182 -10.23 8.94 -1.16
N ILE A 183 -10.56 7.66 -0.99
CA ILE A 183 -10.08 6.58 -1.87
C ILE A 183 -10.37 6.90 -3.35
N SER A 184 -11.57 7.40 -3.65
CA SER A 184 -11.97 7.71 -5.02
C SER A 184 -11.16 8.86 -5.63
N GLU A 185 -10.83 9.88 -4.84
CA GLU A 185 -10.00 11.00 -5.28
C GLU A 185 -8.54 10.54 -5.49
N ILE A 186 -8.00 9.73 -4.57
CA ILE A 186 -6.66 9.17 -4.70
C ILE A 186 -6.53 8.35 -5.99
N ILE A 187 -7.49 7.45 -6.26
CA ILE A 187 -7.48 6.63 -7.47
C ILE A 187 -7.57 7.51 -8.72
N ALA A 188 -8.44 8.52 -8.72
CA ALA A 188 -8.58 9.46 -9.83
C ALA A 188 -7.28 10.23 -10.09
N ILE A 189 -6.66 10.80 -9.04
CA ILE A 189 -5.38 11.52 -9.16
C ILE A 189 -4.30 10.57 -9.65
N LEU A 190 -4.16 9.38 -9.05
CA LEU A 190 -3.15 8.40 -9.47
C LEU A 190 -3.32 7.99 -10.94
N SER A 191 -4.56 7.92 -11.43
CA SER A 191 -4.87 7.58 -12.83
C SER A 191 -4.39 8.62 -13.85
N THR A 192 -3.99 9.80 -13.41
CA THR A 192 -3.36 10.81 -14.28
C THR A 192 -1.87 10.56 -14.48
N TYR A 193 -1.24 9.78 -13.60
CA TYR A 193 0.19 9.44 -13.69
C TYR A 193 0.42 8.06 -14.31
N VAL A 194 -0.46 7.10 -14.04
CA VAL A 194 -0.28 5.69 -14.42
C VAL A 194 -1.62 5.02 -14.76
N THR A 195 -1.55 3.90 -15.48
CA THR A 195 -2.69 3.07 -15.88
C THR A 195 -2.69 1.74 -15.14
#